data_8f84ef04e1e051ff2c0dcd7269b1be8c
#
_entry.id   8f84ef04e1e051ff2c0dcd7269b1be8c
#
_cell.length_a   1.000
_cell.length_b   1.000
_cell.length_c   1.000
_cell.angle_alpha   90.00
_cell.angle_beta   90.00
_cell.angle_gamma   90.00
#
_symmetry.space_group_name_H-M   'P 1'
#
loop_
_entity.id
_entity.type
_entity.pdbx_description
1 polymer ?
#
loop_
_entity_poly.entity_id
_entity_poly.type
_entity_poly.pdbx_seq_one_letter_code
_entity_poly.pdbx_strand_id
1 'polypeptide(L)'
;KKELGNEYPDAGTQPGVTPLRIWYAANQADVQDFEKLMRRRVHYVIKPEYLWGSIAEMARTQDGELLNTLQDGFKHIENESFDSTFQGLFSEINLTSEKLGKRNAERNEKLCDIIKKIAEGLSSFSSEGDTLGDAYEYLIDKFAAGSGKKAGEFYTPHEISSILSGIVTLDSQDPSTGPKKHLASVLDFACGSGSLLLNVRGRMGA
;
A
#
# COMPACT_ATOMS: atom_id res chain seq x y z
N LYS A 1 -7.64 -10.64 -5.46
CA LYS A 1 -7.39 -11.23 -4.11
C LYS A 1 -8.59 -12.05 -3.59
N LYS A 2 -9.83 -11.53 -3.69
CA LYS A 2 -11.05 -12.25 -3.28
C LYS A 2 -11.31 -13.49 -4.14
N GLU A 3 -11.23 -13.37 -5.46
CA GLU A 3 -11.49 -14.49 -6.40
C GLU A 3 -10.51 -15.64 -6.22
N LEU A 4 -9.20 -15.34 -6.23
CA LEU A 4 -8.16 -16.36 -6.01
C LEU A 4 -8.17 -16.94 -4.60
N GLY A 5 -8.60 -16.19 -3.59
CA GLY A 5 -8.72 -16.70 -2.22
C GLY A 5 -9.81 -17.76 -2.05
N ASN A 6 -10.87 -17.71 -2.86
CA ASN A 6 -11.93 -18.72 -2.87
C ASN A 6 -11.49 -20.01 -3.59
N GLU A 7 -10.64 -19.89 -4.62
CA GLU A 7 -10.10 -21.05 -5.34
C GLU A 7 -8.96 -21.75 -4.57
N TYR A 8 -8.22 -21.02 -3.75
CA TYR A 8 -7.08 -21.51 -2.98
C TYR A 8 -7.20 -21.15 -1.50
N PRO A 9 -8.17 -21.75 -0.76
CA PRO A 9 -8.46 -21.38 0.64
C PRO A 9 -7.30 -21.66 1.59
N ASP A 10 -6.45 -22.64 1.29
CA ASP A 10 -5.26 -22.98 2.09
C ASP A 10 -4.05 -22.07 1.81
N ALA A 11 -4.15 -21.22 0.81
CA ALA A 11 -3.11 -20.25 0.52
C ALA A 11 -3.09 -19.17 1.61
N GLY A 12 -1.99 -19.06 2.31
CA GLY A 12 -1.83 -18.16 3.46
C GLY A 12 -1.76 -18.87 4.80
N THR A 13 -2.01 -20.18 4.85
CA THR A 13 -1.73 -21.01 6.02
C THR A 13 -0.24 -21.25 6.22
N GLN A 14 0.55 -21.15 5.14
CA GLN A 14 2.01 -21.22 5.15
C GLN A 14 2.62 -19.84 4.88
N PRO A 15 3.59 -19.40 5.68
CA PRO A 15 4.32 -18.15 5.44
C PRO A 15 4.91 -18.09 4.01
N GLY A 16 4.77 -16.94 3.35
CA GLY A 16 5.28 -16.72 1.99
C GLY A 16 4.48 -17.38 0.86
N VAL A 17 3.51 -18.24 1.17
CA VAL A 17 2.64 -18.86 0.16
C VAL A 17 1.39 -18.02 -0.05
N THR A 18 1.31 -17.34 -1.17
CA THR A 18 0.15 -16.51 -1.55
C THR A 18 -0.72 -17.22 -2.58
N PRO A 19 -2.05 -16.95 -2.64
CA PRO A 19 -2.93 -17.49 -3.68
C PRO A 19 -2.38 -17.24 -5.08
N LEU A 20 -1.82 -16.07 -5.33
CA LEU A 20 -1.23 -15.72 -6.62
C LEU A 20 -0.03 -16.60 -6.97
N ARG A 21 0.82 -16.93 -5.99
CA ARG A 21 1.98 -17.81 -6.20
C ARG A 21 1.55 -19.22 -6.61
N ILE A 22 0.52 -19.76 -5.96
CA ILE A 22 -0.03 -21.07 -6.32
C ILE A 22 -0.62 -21.03 -7.72
N TRP A 23 -1.39 -19.99 -8.05
CA TRP A 23 -1.97 -19.83 -9.37
C TRP A 23 -0.92 -19.74 -10.48
N TYR A 24 0.14 -18.95 -10.30
CA TYR A 24 1.26 -18.86 -11.27
C TYR A 24 1.92 -20.21 -11.50
N ALA A 25 2.12 -20.99 -10.44
CA ALA A 25 2.73 -22.33 -10.57
C ALA A 25 1.84 -23.31 -11.33
N ALA A 26 0.52 -23.25 -11.13
CA ALA A 26 -0.45 -24.14 -11.74
C ALA A 26 -0.81 -23.77 -13.19
N ASN A 27 -0.69 -22.49 -13.57
CA ASN A 27 -1.21 -21.95 -14.84
C ASN A 27 -0.12 -21.26 -15.67
N GLN A 28 1.07 -21.83 -15.77
CA GLN A 28 2.22 -21.20 -16.43
C GLN A 28 1.96 -20.77 -17.88
N ALA A 29 1.12 -21.50 -18.60
CA ALA A 29 0.74 -21.18 -19.98
C ALA A 29 -0.08 -19.87 -20.08
N ASP A 30 -0.86 -19.55 -19.05
CA ASP A 30 -1.80 -18.42 -19.05
C ASP A 30 -1.23 -17.16 -18.37
N VAL A 31 -0.06 -17.26 -17.73
CA VAL A 31 0.57 -16.15 -16.98
C VAL A 31 0.73 -14.91 -17.84
N GLN A 32 1.21 -15.05 -19.07
CA GLN A 32 1.44 -13.88 -19.93
C GLN A 32 0.15 -13.15 -20.30
N ASP A 33 -0.92 -13.86 -20.57
CA ASP A 33 -2.22 -13.26 -20.90
C ASP A 33 -2.87 -12.65 -19.66
N PHE A 34 -2.73 -13.27 -18.50
CA PHE A 34 -3.12 -12.69 -17.21
C PHE A 34 -2.38 -11.39 -16.93
N GLU A 35 -1.06 -11.35 -17.10
CA GLU A 35 -0.26 -10.14 -16.89
C GLU A 35 -0.67 -9.01 -17.84
N LYS A 36 -0.91 -9.31 -19.14
CA LYS A 36 -1.44 -8.34 -20.11
C LYS A 36 -2.78 -7.77 -19.67
N LEU A 37 -3.68 -8.65 -19.21
CA LEU A 37 -4.99 -8.24 -18.73
C LEU A 37 -4.88 -7.33 -17.51
N MET A 38 -4.02 -7.67 -16.55
CA MET A 38 -3.79 -6.87 -15.33
C MET A 38 -3.20 -5.51 -15.67
N ARG A 39 -2.20 -5.43 -16.55
CA ARG A 39 -1.65 -4.13 -17.01
C ARG A 39 -2.72 -3.23 -17.60
N ARG A 40 -3.67 -3.78 -18.38
CA ARG A 40 -4.77 -3.00 -18.96
C ARG A 40 -5.82 -2.58 -17.94
N ARG A 41 -6.11 -3.40 -16.93
CA ARG A 41 -7.17 -3.15 -15.94
C ARG A 41 -6.75 -2.29 -14.76
N VAL A 42 -5.55 -2.55 -14.24
CA VAL A 42 -5.06 -1.92 -13.00
C VAL A 42 -3.75 -1.16 -13.19
N HIS A 43 -3.27 -1.08 -14.44
CA HIS A 43 -2.06 -0.36 -14.85
C HIS A 43 -0.73 -0.96 -14.38
N TYR A 44 -0.72 -2.01 -13.57
CA TYR A 44 0.51 -2.66 -13.11
C TYR A 44 0.32 -4.16 -12.87
N VAL A 45 1.46 -4.86 -12.79
CA VAL A 45 1.53 -6.26 -12.36
C VAL A 45 2.64 -6.39 -11.32
N ILE A 46 2.35 -7.08 -10.24
CA ILE A 46 3.35 -7.46 -9.24
C ILE A 46 3.44 -8.98 -9.24
N LYS A 47 4.59 -9.52 -9.57
CA LYS A 47 4.84 -10.97 -9.55
C LYS A 47 4.78 -11.52 -8.12
N PRO A 48 4.47 -12.81 -7.95
CA PRO A 48 4.32 -13.42 -6.62
C PRO A 48 5.52 -13.24 -5.70
N GLU A 49 6.74 -13.28 -6.23
CA GLU A 49 7.98 -13.09 -5.48
C GLU A 49 8.13 -11.70 -4.88
N TYR A 50 7.53 -10.68 -5.50
CA TYR A 50 7.59 -9.27 -5.07
C TYR A 50 6.41 -8.85 -4.19
N LEU A 51 5.47 -9.76 -3.92
CA LEU A 51 4.36 -9.46 -3.02
C LEU A 51 4.84 -9.32 -1.57
N TRP A 52 4.15 -8.47 -0.81
CA TRP A 52 4.46 -8.23 0.60
C TRP A 52 4.62 -9.52 1.41
N GLY A 53 3.74 -10.51 1.23
CA GLY A 53 3.84 -11.78 1.96
C GLY A 53 5.14 -12.54 1.67
N SER A 54 5.64 -12.52 0.43
CA SER A 54 6.91 -13.13 0.06
C SER A 54 8.09 -12.35 0.64
N ILE A 55 8.08 -11.04 0.52
CA ILE A 55 9.13 -10.15 1.06
C ILE A 55 9.21 -10.24 2.59
N ALA A 56 8.07 -10.23 3.28
CA ALA A 56 8.02 -10.38 4.73
C ALA A 56 8.55 -11.74 5.21
N GLU A 57 8.28 -12.81 4.47
CA GLU A 57 8.83 -14.13 4.78
C GLU A 57 10.34 -14.20 4.56
N MET A 58 10.86 -13.64 3.47
CA MET A 58 12.31 -13.51 3.24
C MET A 58 12.98 -12.74 4.40
N ALA A 59 12.37 -11.65 4.85
CA ALA A 59 12.88 -10.89 5.99
C ALA A 59 12.86 -11.72 7.29
N ARG A 60 11.77 -12.46 7.54
CA ARG A 60 11.61 -13.32 8.72
C ARG A 60 12.70 -14.40 8.79
N THR A 61 13.04 -15.00 7.64
CA THR A 61 14.05 -16.06 7.51
C THR A 61 15.47 -15.52 7.36
N GLN A 62 15.65 -14.19 7.34
CA GLN A 62 16.96 -13.55 7.08
C GLN A 62 17.56 -13.98 5.73
N ASP A 63 16.73 -14.09 4.71
CA ASP A 63 17.16 -14.50 3.37
C ASP A 63 18.19 -13.52 2.79
N GLY A 64 19.34 -14.03 2.36
CA GLY A 64 20.45 -13.24 1.82
C GLY A 64 20.12 -12.50 0.52
N GLU A 65 19.07 -12.93 -0.19
CA GLU A 65 18.65 -12.36 -1.48
C GLU A 65 17.58 -11.26 -1.34
N LEU A 66 17.15 -10.89 -0.13
CA LEU A 66 16.10 -9.90 0.08
C LEU A 66 16.41 -8.56 -0.60
N LEU A 67 17.65 -8.05 -0.46
CA LEU A 67 18.08 -6.80 -1.08
C LEU A 67 17.92 -6.85 -2.61
N ASN A 68 18.39 -7.93 -3.24
CA ASN A 68 18.31 -8.11 -4.68
C ASN A 68 16.85 -8.23 -5.13
N THR A 69 16.06 -9.01 -4.40
CA THR A 69 14.63 -9.19 -4.69
C THR A 69 13.86 -7.86 -4.61
N LEU A 70 14.16 -7.00 -3.62
CA LEU A 70 13.54 -5.67 -3.54
C LEU A 70 13.94 -4.77 -4.71
N GLN A 71 15.22 -4.76 -5.09
CA GLN A 71 15.71 -3.96 -6.22
C GLN A 71 15.05 -4.41 -7.53
N ASP A 72 14.95 -5.71 -7.74
CA ASP A 72 14.32 -6.27 -8.94
C ASP A 72 12.81 -6.04 -8.94
N GLY A 73 12.17 -6.13 -7.78
CA GLY A 73 10.75 -5.82 -7.62
C GLY A 73 10.43 -4.36 -7.96
N PHE A 74 11.22 -3.41 -7.49
CA PHE A 74 11.05 -1.99 -7.82
C PHE A 74 11.22 -1.74 -9.32
N LYS A 75 12.29 -2.27 -9.92
CA LYS A 75 12.51 -2.19 -11.38
C LYS A 75 11.37 -2.85 -12.16
N HIS A 76 10.89 -4.00 -11.69
CA HIS A 76 9.79 -4.70 -12.34
C HIS A 76 8.50 -3.86 -12.35
N ILE A 77 8.13 -3.25 -11.22
CA ILE A 77 6.94 -2.41 -11.11
C ILE A 77 7.06 -1.20 -12.05
N GLU A 78 8.21 -0.53 -12.09
CA GLU A 78 8.42 0.64 -12.96
C GLU A 78 8.41 0.26 -14.45
N ASN A 79 9.08 -0.82 -14.84
CA ASN A 79 9.25 -1.19 -16.24
C ASN A 79 8.03 -1.89 -16.84
N GLU A 80 7.29 -2.66 -16.02
CA GLU A 80 6.16 -3.45 -16.46
C GLU A 80 4.81 -2.75 -16.26
N SER A 81 4.82 -1.50 -15.81
CA SER A 81 3.60 -0.70 -15.70
C SER A 81 3.09 -0.26 -17.07
N PHE A 82 1.77 -0.11 -17.18
CA PHE A 82 1.13 0.36 -18.40
C PHE A 82 1.47 1.85 -18.64
N ASP A 83 1.91 2.16 -19.85
CA ASP A 83 2.19 3.53 -20.31
C ASP A 83 3.11 4.33 -19.36
N SER A 84 4.11 3.66 -18.80
CA SER A 84 5.09 4.27 -17.87
C SER A 84 4.47 4.93 -16.63
N THR A 85 3.28 4.51 -16.23
CA THR A 85 2.51 5.10 -15.12
C THR A 85 3.32 5.17 -13.81
N PHE A 86 4.18 4.19 -13.55
CA PHE A 86 5.00 4.12 -12.33
C PHE A 86 6.49 4.35 -12.58
N GLN A 87 6.87 4.89 -13.74
CA GLN A 87 8.25 5.19 -14.02
C GLN A 87 8.81 6.22 -13.04
N GLY A 88 9.93 5.90 -12.38
CA GLY A 88 10.55 6.76 -11.39
C GLY A 88 9.90 6.76 -10.01
N LEU A 89 8.89 5.91 -9.76
CA LEU A 89 8.21 5.82 -8.46
C LEU A 89 9.18 5.55 -7.31
N PHE A 90 10.19 4.72 -7.56
CA PHE A 90 11.18 4.34 -6.55
C PHE A 90 12.52 5.08 -6.68
N SER A 91 12.59 6.15 -7.49
CA SER A 91 13.84 6.88 -7.77
C SER A 91 14.51 7.45 -6.52
N GLU A 92 13.74 7.82 -5.50
CA GLU A 92 14.25 8.35 -4.23
C GLU A 92 14.67 7.26 -3.24
N ILE A 93 14.33 6.00 -3.50
CA ILE A 93 14.65 4.87 -2.62
C ILE A 93 16.02 4.30 -2.97
N ASN A 94 17.02 4.62 -2.16
CA ASN A 94 18.37 4.13 -2.34
C ASN A 94 18.69 2.95 -1.39
N LEU A 95 18.46 1.73 -1.89
CA LEU A 95 18.76 0.49 -1.15
C LEU A 95 20.25 0.20 -1.04
N THR A 96 21.11 0.92 -1.77
CA THR A 96 22.57 0.79 -1.72
C THR A 96 23.24 1.84 -0.85
N SER A 97 22.45 2.67 -0.16
CA SER A 97 22.95 3.72 0.73
C SER A 97 23.90 3.18 1.81
N GLU A 98 24.99 3.87 2.07
CA GLU A 98 25.92 3.58 3.18
C GLU A 98 25.25 3.66 4.56
N LYS A 99 24.12 4.39 4.67
CA LYS A 99 23.31 4.44 5.90
C LYS A 99 22.69 3.09 6.27
N LEU A 100 22.48 2.23 5.27
CA LEU A 100 22.02 0.84 5.48
C LEU A 100 23.20 -0.10 5.83
N GLY A 101 24.40 0.21 5.37
CA GLY A 101 25.61 -0.58 5.59
C GLY A 101 26.64 -0.38 4.48
N LYS A 102 27.88 -0.72 4.76
CA LYS A 102 28.96 -0.59 3.77
C LYS A 102 28.99 -1.76 2.79
N ARG A 103 28.60 -2.96 3.26
CA ARG A 103 28.57 -4.19 2.45
C ARG A 103 27.14 -4.62 2.17
N ASN A 104 26.93 -5.34 1.09
CA ASN A 104 25.58 -5.82 0.71
C ASN A 104 24.97 -6.72 1.78
N ALA A 105 25.76 -7.55 2.44
CA ALA A 105 25.29 -8.38 3.55
C ALA A 105 24.73 -7.55 4.72
N GLU A 106 25.42 -6.48 5.12
CA GLU A 106 24.99 -5.57 6.18
C GLU A 106 23.69 -4.83 5.79
N ARG A 107 23.59 -4.40 4.54
CA ARG A 107 22.39 -3.76 4.00
C ARG A 107 21.20 -4.71 4.01
N ASN A 108 21.44 -5.95 3.57
CA ASN A 108 20.41 -6.99 3.55
C ASN A 108 19.89 -7.30 4.97
N GLU A 109 20.78 -7.51 5.93
CA GLU A 109 20.42 -7.74 7.33
C GLU A 109 19.57 -6.59 7.89
N LYS A 110 20.00 -5.34 7.66
CA LYS A 110 19.28 -4.17 8.13
C LYS A 110 17.90 -4.01 7.46
N LEU A 111 17.79 -4.35 6.18
CA LEU A 111 16.52 -4.38 5.47
C LEU A 111 15.59 -5.46 6.01
N CYS A 112 16.11 -6.65 6.31
CA CYS A 112 15.34 -7.69 6.99
C CYS A 112 14.76 -7.19 8.31
N ASP A 113 15.55 -6.50 9.13
CA ASP A 113 15.09 -5.99 10.42
C ASP A 113 14.04 -4.88 10.27
N ILE A 114 14.21 -3.98 9.30
CA ILE A 114 13.21 -2.94 8.99
C ILE A 114 11.90 -3.57 8.55
N ILE A 115 11.94 -4.53 7.62
CA ILE A 115 10.74 -5.18 7.10
C ILE A 115 10.04 -6.00 8.18
N LYS A 116 10.77 -6.68 9.07
CA LYS A 116 10.19 -7.36 10.23
C LYS A 116 9.41 -6.40 11.11
N LYS A 117 10.00 -5.25 11.46
CA LYS A 117 9.31 -4.23 12.28
C LYS A 117 8.06 -3.68 11.59
N ILE A 118 8.12 -3.47 10.27
CA ILE A 118 6.95 -3.05 9.50
C ILE A 118 5.88 -4.15 9.54
N ALA A 119 6.25 -5.42 9.35
CA ALA A 119 5.32 -6.54 9.38
C ALA A 119 4.66 -6.71 10.76
N GLU A 120 5.41 -6.56 11.84
CA GLU A 120 4.89 -6.57 13.21
C GLU A 120 3.90 -5.42 13.43
N GLY A 121 4.26 -4.20 13.00
CA GLY A 121 3.38 -3.04 13.05
C GLY A 121 2.09 -3.26 12.26
N LEU A 122 2.18 -3.72 11.01
CA LEU A 122 1.01 -3.97 10.14
C LEU A 122 0.08 -5.06 10.70
N SER A 123 0.60 -6.03 11.46
CA SER A 123 -0.22 -7.06 12.09
C SER A 123 -1.09 -6.55 13.24
N SER A 124 -0.69 -5.44 13.87
CA SER A 124 -1.43 -4.80 14.96
C SER A 124 -2.49 -3.81 14.48
N PHE A 125 -2.49 -3.47 13.20
CA PHE A 125 -3.51 -2.59 12.62
C PHE A 125 -4.78 -3.34 12.31
N SER A 126 -5.93 -2.82 12.77
CA SER A 126 -7.23 -3.35 12.40
C SER A 126 -7.52 -3.09 10.92
N SER A 127 -8.21 -4.02 10.28
CA SER A 127 -8.68 -3.86 8.89
C SER A 127 -9.88 -2.89 8.77
N GLU A 128 -10.34 -2.35 9.88
CA GLU A 128 -11.47 -1.42 9.97
C GLU A 128 -10.93 0.01 10.09
N GLY A 129 -10.74 0.68 8.97
CA GLY A 129 -10.31 2.08 8.92
C GLY A 129 -9.30 2.37 7.82
N ASP A 130 -8.98 3.65 7.64
CA ASP A 130 -7.93 4.11 6.73
C ASP A 130 -6.54 4.00 7.38
N THR A 131 -6.13 2.78 7.71
CA THR A 131 -4.85 2.49 8.36
C THR A 131 -3.65 3.05 7.60
N LEU A 132 -3.73 3.10 6.27
CA LEU A 132 -2.65 3.66 5.44
C LEU A 132 -2.63 5.19 5.53
N GLY A 133 -3.79 5.84 5.59
CA GLY A 133 -3.92 7.26 5.83
C GLY A 133 -3.39 7.64 7.20
N ASP A 134 -3.77 6.92 8.25
CA ASP A 134 -3.29 7.13 9.61
C ASP A 134 -1.76 6.99 9.72
N ALA A 135 -1.18 5.96 9.07
CA ALA A 135 0.27 5.78 9.02
C ALA A 135 0.97 6.91 8.27
N TYR A 136 0.37 7.39 7.18
CA TYR A 136 0.88 8.53 6.42
C TYR A 136 0.85 9.82 7.25
N GLU A 137 -0.26 10.11 7.93
CA GLU A 137 -0.39 11.27 8.82
C GLU A 137 0.64 11.21 9.95
N TYR A 138 0.81 10.05 10.57
CA TYR A 138 1.84 9.86 11.61
C TYR A 138 3.26 10.16 11.09
N LEU A 139 3.59 9.68 9.89
CA LEU A 139 4.90 9.94 9.29
C LEU A 139 5.09 11.43 8.99
N ILE A 140 4.09 12.10 8.42
CA ILE A 140 4.15 13.54 8.16
C ILE A 140 4.33 14.33 9.47
N ASP A 141 3.62 13.97 10.52
CA ASP A 141 3.81 14.61 11.83
C ASP A 141 5.25 14.49 12.33
N LYS A 142 5.84 13.30 12.23
CA LYS A 142 7.25 13.06 12.60
C LYS A 142 8.23 13.86 11.75
N PHE A 143 8.01 13.92 10.44
CA PHE A 143 8.86 14.70 9.53
C PHE A 143 8.69 16.21 9.73
N ALA A 144 7.47 16.69 9.95
CA ALA A 144 7.19 18.08 10.25
C ALA A 144 7.87 18.53 11.53
N ALA A 145 7.77 17.74 12.61
CA ALA A 145 8.44 18.01 13.87
C ALA A 145 9.98 18.10 13.70
N GLY A 146 10.57 17.25 12.87
CA GLY A 146 12.01 17.27 12.55
C GLY A 146 12.44 18.49 11.71
N SER A 147 11.52 19.09 10.93
CA SER A 147 11.79 20.28 10.09
C SER A 147 11.44 21.61 10.76
N GLY A 148 10.92 21.59 12.00
CA GLY A 148 10.47 22.80 12.73
C GLY A 148 9.15 23.38 12.20
N LYS A 149 8.42 22.65 11.35
CA LYS A 149 7.10 23.05 10.83
C LYS A 149 5.99 22.31 11.55
N LYS A 150 4.77 22.87 11.54
CA LYS A 150 3.59 22.22 12.11
C LYS A 150 3.00 21.24 11.10
N ALA A 151 2.57 20.07 11.56
CA ALA A 151 1.98 19.04 10.71
C ALA A 151 0.76 19.53 9.92
N GLY A 152 -0.08 20.37 10.51
CA GLY A 152 -1.26 20.96 9.86
C GLY A 152 -0.96 21.87 8.65
N GLU A 153 0.32 22.18 8.36
CA GLU A 153 0.71 22.87 7.12
C GLU A 153 0.77 21.90 5.93
N PHE A 154 0.72 20.58 6.19
CA PHE A 154 0.91 19.53 5.17
C PHE A 154 -0.34 18.70 4.91
N TYR A 155 -1.24 18.59 5.90
CA TYR A 155 -2.46 17.79 5.76
C TYR A 155 -3.57 18.30 6.68
N THR A 156 -4.82 17.92 6.36
CA THR A 156 -5.98 18.17 7.23
C THR A 156 -6.07 17.06 8.28
N PRO A 157 -6.02 17.36 9.59
CA PRO A 157 -6.16 16.35 10.65
C PRO A 157 -7.42 15.49 10.49
N HIS A 158 -7.30 14.21 10.86
CA HIS A 158 -8.36 13.21 10.68
C HIS A 158 -9.71 13.65 11.28
N GLU A 159 -9.71 14.25 12.46
CA GLU A 159 -10.91 14.74 13.16
C GLU A 159 -11.63 15.83 12.34
N ILE A 160 -10.87 16.75 11.76
CA ILE A 160 -11.42 17.83 10.93
C ILE A 160 -11.95 17.25 9.61
N SER A 161 -11.18 16.37 8.98
CA SER A 161 -11.60 15.64 7.78
C SER A 161 -12.88 14.84 8.01
N SER A 162 -13.00 14.19 9.16
CA SER A 162 -14.18 13.43 9.58
C SER A 162 -15.41 14.34 9.78
N ILE A 163 -15.25 15.51 10.37
CA ILE A 163 -16.33 16.50 10.53
C ILE A 163 -16.77 17.04 9.16
N LEU A 164 -15.83 17.46 8.32
CA LEU A 164 -16.12 18.02 6.99
C LEU A 164 -16.85 17.00 6.11
N SER A 165 -16.36 15.75 6.08
CA SER A 165 -17.01 14.67 5.34
C SER A 165 -18.41 14.38 5.89
N GLY A 166 -18.60 14.48 7.21
CA GLY A 166 -19.91 14.37 7.84
C GLY A 166 -20.88 15.43 7.33
N ILE A 167 -20.48 16.67 7.28
CA ILE A 167 -21.30 17.79 6.81
C ILE A 167 -21.66 17.65 5.35
N VAL A 168 -20.69 17.33 4.50
CA VAL A 168 -20.89 17.22 3.03
C VAL A 168 -21.80 16.04 2.65
N THR A 169 -21.76 14.97 3.43
CA THR A 169 -22.56 13.75 3.17
C THR A 169 -23.94 13.76 3.82
N LEU A 170 -24.29 14.73 4.65
CA LEU A 170 -25.65 14.82 5.22
C LEU A 170 -26.70 14.99 4.13
N ASP A 171 -27.78 14.22 4.23
CA ASP A 171 -28.92 14.32 3.30
C ASP A 171 -29.80 15.55 3.58
N SER A 172 -29.83 15.98 4.85
CA SER A 172 -30.49 17.21 5.31
C SER A 172 -29.68 17.85 6.43
N GLN A 173 -30.16 19.02 6.90
CA GLN A 173 -29.58 19.66 8.09
C GLN A 173 -29.89 18.91 9.40
N ASP A 174 -30.77 17.91 9.34
CA ASP A 174 -31.09 17.05 10.48
C ASP A 174 -30.16 15.84 10.50
N PRO A 175 -29.24 15.73 11.50
CA PRO A 175 -28.31 14.60 11.61
C PRO A 175 -29.00 13.24 11.76
N SER A 176 -30.25 13.19 12.20
CA SER A 176 -31.01 11.94 12.34
C SER A 176 -31.37 11.27 11.01
N THR A 177 -31.33 12.02 9.91
CA THR A 177 -31.61 11.49 8.56
C THR A 177 -30.45 10.67 7.98
N GLY A 178 -29.28 10.75 8.60
CA GLY A 178 -28.08 10.04 8.17
C GLY A 178 -27.45 10.61 6.89
N PRO A 179 -26.52 9.85 6.28
CA PRO A 179 -25.82 10.30 5.06
C PRO A 179 -26.73 10.20 3.82
N LYS A 180 -26.39 10.97 2.80
CA LYS A 180 -27.01 10.86 1.47
C LYS A 180 -26.89 9.44 0.93
N LYS A 181 -27.94 8.99 0.26
CA LYS A 181 -27.93 7.66 -0.38
C LYS A 181 -27.02 7.58 -1.61
N HIS A 182 -26.75 8.72 -2.25
CA HIS A 182 -25.95 8.79 -3.46
C HIS A 182 -25.28 10.15 -3.59
N LEU A 183 -24.02 10.14 -4.02
CA LEU A 183 -23.27 11.31 -4.47
C LEU A 183 -22.84 11.05 -5.92
N ALA A 184 -23.22 11.92 -6.84
CA ALA A 184 -22.88 11.78 -8.26
C ALA A 184 -21.38 11.96 -8.51
N SER A 185 -20.75 12.90 -7.80
CA SER A 185 -19.31 13.14 -7.87
C SER A 185 -18.84 13.89 -6.62
N VAL A 186 -17.57 13.76 -6.32
CA VAL A 186 -16.87 14.51 -5.27
C VAL A 186 -15.59 15.05 -5.86
N LEU A 187 -15.32 16.33 -5.65
CA LEU A 187 -14.10 17.00 -6.08
C LEU A 187 -13.41 17.62 -4.87
N ASP A 188 -12.14 17.29 -4.72
CA ASP A 188 -11.21 18.00 -3.86
C ASP A 188 -10.05 18.53 -4.70
N PHE A 189 -10.01 19.86 -4.88
CA PHE A 189 -9.00 20.52 -5.71
C PHE A 189 -7.65 20.70 -5.01
N ALA A 190 -7.56 20.31 -3.74
CA ALA A 190 -6.35 20.36 -2.92
C ALA A 190 -6.19 19.07 -2.11
N CYS A 191 -6.45 17.92 -2.72
CA CYS A 191 -6.68 16.64 -2.05
C CYS A 191 -5.51 16.13 -1.19
N GLY A 192 -4.27 16.57 -1.46
CA GLY A 192 -3.11 16.10 -0.70
C GLY A 192 -3.03 14.58 -0.65
N SER A 193 -3.15 13.99 0.55
CA SER A 193 -3.21 12.53 0.77
C SER A 193 -4.52 11.89 0.32
N GLY A 194 -5.54 12.68 0.00
CA GLY A 194 -6.88 12.17 -0.33
C GLY A 194 -7.74 11.82 0.89
N SER A 195 -7.32 12.14 2.10
CA SER A 195 -8.02 11.75 3.32
C SER A 195 -9.47 12.24 3.39
N LEU A 196 -9.76 13.46 2.90
CA LEU A 196 -11.12 13.98 2.78
C LEU A 196 -11.99 13.13 1.87
N LEU A 197 -11.48 12.76 0.70
CA LEU A 197 -12.20 11.91 -0.27
C LEU A 197 -12.44 10.51 0.28
N LEU A 198 -11.44 9.93 0.96
CA LEU A 198 -11.55 8.61 1.58
C LEU A 198 -12.58 8.60 2.71
N ASN A 199 -12.62 9.65 3.55
CA ASN A 199 -13.63 9.78 4.59
C ASN A 199 -15.05 9.95 4.03
N VAL A 200 -15.22 10.72 2.94
CA VAL A 200 -16.52 10.81 2.24
C VAL A 200 -16.94 9.44 1.71
N ARG A 201 -16.03 8.72 1.06
CA ARG A 201 -16.28 7.36 0.55
C ARG A 201 -16.67 6.38 1.67
N GLY A 202 -15.93 6.37 2.77
CA GLY A 202 -16.23 5.53 3.93
C GLY A 202 -17.61 5.76 4.50
N ARG A 203 -18.03 7.03 4.63
CA ARG A 203 -19.38 7.40 5.10
C ARG A 203 -20.50 7.00 4.15
N MET A 204 -20.23 6.98 2.86
CA MET A 204 -21.22 6.59 1.84
C MET A 204 -21.35 5.06 1.70
N GLY A 205 -20.53 4.27 2.39
CA GLY A 205 -20.58 2.80 2.37
C GLY A 205 -20.13 2.19 1.04
N ALA A 206 -19.25 2.89 0.31
CA ALA A 206 -18.77 2.47 -1.02
C ALA A 206 -17.36 1.84 -0.94
#